data_847e189b23075eb2fd583a0c16cd1318
#
_entry.id   847e189b23075eb2fd583a0c16cd1318
#
_cell.length_a   1.000
_cell.length_b   1.000
_cell.length_c   1.000
_cell.angle_alpha   90.00
_cell.angle_beta   90.00
_cell.angle_gamma   90.00
#
_symmetry.space_group_name_H-M   'P 1'
#
loop_
_entity.id
_entity.type
_entity.pdbx_description
1 polymer ?
#
loop_
_entity_poly.entity_id
_entity_poly.type
_entity_poly.pdbx_seq_one_letter_code
_entity_poly.pdbx_strand_id
1 'polypeptide(L)'
;MTDACVLALSGTPGVGKTTLASCLKARGWNMLHVDDLARDLDCLDPIDPDDGASPVDIHRLADAWVAPEEGRWVVDGHLSHLLDLHGIVLLRCHPDAVASRLEARGYGSTKVQANVEWELVAGHWSELLEFEIDLPVKEFVTTSTEPEDLALEVEAWVKDGLPWKGLEAQAVGAVDWLNEPSL
;
A
#
# COMPACT_ATOMS: atom_id res chain seq x y z
N MET A 1 13.04 -15.69 -19.56
CA MET A 1 12.86 -14.28 -19.19
C MET A 1 11.67 -14.27 -18.25
N THR A 2 11.85 -13.88 -17.02
CA THR A 2 10.74 -13.71 -16.09
C THR A 2 10.09 -12.37 -16.43
N ASP A 3 8.84 -12.40 -16.89
CA ASP A 3 8.08 -11.19 -17.12
C ASP A 3 8.12 -10.31 -15.88
N ALA A 4 8.19 -9.00 -16.06
CA ALA A 4 8.19 -8.06 -14.97
C ALA A 4 6.89 -8.19 -14.15
N CYS A 5 7.01 -8.06 -12.84
CA CYS A 5 5.86 -7.91 -11.95
C CYS A 5 6.12 -6.74 -11.02
N VAL A 6 5.32 -5.70 -11.12
CA VAL A 6 5.42 -4.49 -10.31
C VAL A 6 4.11 -4.32 -9.53
N LEU A 7 4.20 -4.30 -8.19
CA LEU A 7 3.04 -4.19 -7.31
C LEU A 7 3.11 -2.90 -6.49
N ALA A 8 1.98 -2.25 -6.28
CA ALA A 8 1.87 -1.26 -5.21
C ALA A 8 1.75 -1.96 -3.86
N LEU A 9 2.36 -1.39 -2.83
CA LEU A 9 2.17 -1.77 -1.43
C LEU A 9 1.45 -0.64 -0.71
N SER A 10 0.15 -0.83 -0.51
CA SER A 10 -0.75 0.18 0.06
C SER A 10 -1.27 -0.23 1.44
N GLY A 11 -1.75 0.73 2.19
CA GLY A 11 -2.33 0.54 3.53
C GLY A 11 -1.98 1.69 4.47
N THR A 12 -2.75 1.82 5.53
CA THR A 12 -2.60 2.83 6.58
C THR A 12 -1.19 2.82 7.20
N PRO A 13 -0.64 3.94 7.65
CA PRO A 13 0.55 3.92 8.51
C PRO A 13 0.36 2.97 9.70
N GLY A 14 1.35 2.14 9.99
CA GLY A 14 1.27 1.17 11.11
C GLY A 14 0.76 -0.23 10.74
N VAL A 15 0.19 -0.45 9.56
CA VAL A 15 -0.31 -1.77 9.15
C VAL A 15 0.77 -2.81 8.84
N GLY A 16 2.05 -2.42 8.72
CA GLY A 16 3.15 -3.37 8.52
C GLY A 16 3.78 -3.36 7.12
N LYS A 17 3.56 -2.35 6.29
CA LYS A 17 4.16 -2.23 4.95
C LYS A 17 5.67 -2.45 4.94
N THR A 18 6.42 -1.74 5.77
CA THR A 18 7.88 -1.85 5.84
C THR A 18 8.35 -3.25 6.24
N THR A 19 7.60 -3.92 7.11
CA THR A 19 7.92 -5.29 7.54
C THR A 19 7.73 -6.27 6.39
N LEU A 20 6.57 -6.23 5.72
CA LEU A 20 6.32 -7.06 4.54
C LEU A 20 7.32 -6.76 3.41
N ALA A 21 7.60 -5.49 3.16
CA ALA A 21 8.60 -5.08 2.17
C ALA A 21 9.98 -5.71 2.45
N SER A 22 10.40 -5.76 3.72
CA SER A 22 11.66 -6.39 4.12
C SER A 22 11.65 -7.91 3.87
N CYS A 23 10.53 -8.60 4.14
CA CYS A 23 10.39 -10.03 3.86
C CYS A 23 10.42 -10.30 2.34
N LEU A 24 9.72 -9.50 1.53
CA LEU A 24 9.74 -9.61 0.08
C LEU A 24 11.16 -9.34 -0.48
N LYS A 25 11.85 -8.33 0.04
CA LYS A 25 13.23 -8.04 -0.34
C LYS A 25 14.17 -9.21 -0.07
N ALA A 26 14.05 -9.87 1.09
CA ALA A 26 14.83 -11.07 1.42
C ALA A 26 14.54 -12.24 0.46
N ARG A 27 13.40 -12.21 -0.23
CA ARG A 27 12.95 -13.19 -1.23
C ARG A 27 13.26 -12.78 -2.67
N GLY A 28 14.08 -11.73 -2.84
CA GLY A 28 14.57 -11.28 -4.15
C GLY A 28 13.65 -10.30 -4.88
N TRP A 29 12.73 -9.64 -4.17
CA TRP A 29 11.98 -8.50 -4.70
C TRP A 29 12.81 -7.22 -4.59
N ASN A 30 12.70 -6.37 -5.58
CA ASN A 30 13.24 -5.02 -5.56
C ASN A 30 12.23 -4.04 -4.96
N MET A 31 12.73 -2.97 -4.35
CA MET A 31 11.91 -1.97 -3.67
C MET A 31 12.10 -0.62 -4.31
N LEU A 32 10.99 0.07 -4.54
CA LEU A 32 10.94 1.47 -4.94
C LEU A 32 10.08 2.24 -3.95
N HIS A 33 10.40 3.49 -3.73
CA HIS A 33 9.62 4.39 -2.89
C HIS A 33 9.11 5.56 -3.73
N VAL A 34 7.83 5.90 -3.57
CA VAL A 34 7.19 7.00 -4.32
C VAL A 34 7.96 8.31 -4.15
N ASP A 35 8.41 8.63 -2.93
CA ASP A 35 9.17 9.85 -2.66
C ASP A 35 10.52 9.90 -3.39
N ASP A 36 11.21 8.76 -3.49
CA ASP A 36 12.46 8.67 -4.23
C ASP A 36 12.23 8.78 -5.74
N LEU A 37 11.20 8.10 -6.25
CA LEU A 37 10.80 8.21 -7.66
C LEU A 37 10.42 9.66 -8.02
N ALA A 38 9.65 10.33 -7.16
CA ALA A 38 9.24 11.71 -7.38
C ALA A 38 10.45 12.67 -7.39
N ARG A 39 11.45 12.40 -6.55
CA ARG A 39 12.70 13.17 -6.55
C ARG A 39 13.53 12.94 -7.80
N ASP A 40 13.69 11.67 -8.19
CA ASP A 40 14.51 11.28 -9.34
C ASP A 40 13.91 11.74 -10.68
N LEU A 41 12.57 11.83 -10.74
CA LEU A 41 11.83 12.27 -11.94
C LEU A 41 11.41 13.74 -11.90
N ASP A 42 11.89 14.51 -10.90
CA ASP A 42 11.56 15.93 -10.71
C ASP A 42 10.05 16.21 -10.61
N CYS A 43 9.35 15.33 -9.87
CA CYS A 43 7.91 15.38 -9.65
C CYS A 43 7.53 15.82 -8.24
N LEU A 44 8.35 16.63 -7.59
CA LEU A 44 8.04 17.26 -6.31
C LEU A 44 7.51 18.68 -6.53
N ASP A 45 6.48 19.02 -5.77
CA ASP A 45 5.99 20.39 -5.70
C ASP A 45 6.92 21.29 -4.84
N PRO A 46 6.79 22.62 -4.95
CA PRO A 46 7.53 23.54 -4.08
C PRO A 46 7.32 23.21 -2.60
N ILE A 47 8.36 23.48 -1.80
CA ILE A 47 8.30 23.25 -0.36
C ILE A 47 7.13 24.03 0.25
N ASP A 48 6.27 23.32 0.97
CA ASP A 48 5.20 23.93 1.75
C ASP A 48 5.83 24.71 2.92
N PRO A 49 5.59 26.02 3.02
CA PRO A 49 6.17 26.85 4.08
C PRO A 49 5.65 26.51 5.49
N ASP A 50 4.50 25.83 5.60
CA ASP A 50 3.86 25.53 6.88
C ASP A 50 4.44 24.27 7.54
N ASP A 51 4.80 23.24 6.75
CA ASP A 51 5.35 21.99 7.27
C ASP A 51 6.74 21.64 6.75
N GLY A 52 7.26 22.40 5.77
CA GLY A 52 8.59 22.22 5.19
C GLY A 52 8.70 20.97 4.29
N ALA A 53 7.61 20.32 3.95
CA ALA A 53 7.56 19.18 3.04
C ALA A 53 7.43 19.63 1.58
N SER A 54 7.91 18.81 0.66
CA SER A 54 7.64 18.94 -0.77
C SER A 54 6.67 17.84 -1.17
N PRO A 55 5.38 18.17 -1.37
CA PRO A 55 4.41 17.17 -1.79
C PRO A 55 4.78 16.53 -3.13
N VAL A 56 4.40 15.28 -3.30
CA VAL A 56 4.55 14.59 -4.58
C VAL A 56 3.40 15.00 -5.51
N ASP A 57 3.74 15.54 -6.67
CA ASP A 57 2.80 15.68 -7.78
C ASP A 57 2.59 14.30 -8.43
N ILE A 58 1.60 13.58 -7.94
CA ILE A 58 1.34 12.21 -8.37
C ILE A 58 0.92 12.10 -9.83
N HIS A 59 0.30 13.12 -10.40
CA HIS A 59 -0.09 13.11 -11.81
C HIS A 59 1.13 13.25 -12.70
N ARG A 60 2.04 14.18 -12.38
CA ARG A 60 3.33 14.29 -13.08
C ARG A 60 4.15 13.02 -12.93
N LEU A 61 4.15 12.43 -11.73
CA LEU A 61 4.86 11.19 -11.48
C LEU A 61 4.28 10.04 -12.30
N ALA A 62 2.97 9.90 -12.36
CA ALA A 62 2.30 8.87 -13.16
C ALA A 62 2.59 9.01 -14.66
N ASP A 63 2.63 10.26 -15.17
CA ASP A 63 2.97 10.55 -16.57
C ASP A 63 4.44 10.28 -16.90
N ALA A 64 5.34 10.51 -15.93
CA ALA A 64 6.79 10.30 -16.10
C ALA A 64 7.24 8.87 -15.77
N TRP A 65 6.42 8.12 -15.06
CA TRP A 65 6.75 6.78 -14.60
C TRP A 65 6.83 5.77 -15.75
N VAL A 66 7.89 4.98 -15.74
CA VAL A 66 8.02 3.83 -16.61
C VAL A 66 8.31 2.61 -15.76
N ALA A 67 7.39 1.65 -15.78
CA ALA A 67 7.55 0.42 -15.00
C ALA A 67 8.78 -0.37 -15.46
N PRO A 68 9.53 -1.00 -14.53
CA PRO A 68 10.62 -1.90 -14.88
C PRO A 68 10.15 -3.05 -15.78
N GLU A 69 10.94 -3.36 -16.83
CA GLU A 69 10.61 -4.38 -17.81
C GLU A 69 10.98 -5.81 -17.36
N GLU A 70 11.77 -5.93 -16.29
CA GLU A 70 12.22 -7.23 -15.78
C GLU A 70 12.22 -7.28 -14.26
N GLY A 71 12.03 -8.47 -13.70
CA GLY A 71 12.12 -8.73 -12.28
C GLY A 71 10.84 -8.46 -11.50
N ARG A 72 10.94 -8.62 -10.19
CA ARG A 72 9.82 -8.40 -9.26
C ARG A 72 10.07 -7.16 -8.43
N TRP A 73 9.09 -6.27 -8.38
CA TRP A 73 9.20 -4.96 -7.77
C TRP A 73 8.01 -4.65 -6.89
N VAL A 74 8.25 -3.96 -5.80
CA VAL A 74 7.21 -3.36 -4.96
C VAL A 74 7.45 -1.86 -4.87
N VAL A 75 6.42 -1.09 -5.14
CA VAL A 75 6.42 0.37 -4.97
C VAL A 75 5.67 0.69 -3.67
N ASP A 76 6.41 1.15 -2.66
CA ASP A 76 5.87 1.58 -1.37
C ASP A 76 5.69 3.09 -1.36
N GLY A 77 4.56 3.55 -0.89
CA GLY A 77 4.25 4.96 -0.70
C GLY A 77 2.78 5.28 -0.84
N HIS A 78 2.40 6.44 -0.31
CA HIS A 78 1.05 6.96 -0.48
C HIS A 78 0.80 7.22 -1.96
N LEU A 79 -0.38 6.84 -2.45
CA LEU A 79 -0.79 6.97 -3.85
C LEU A 79 0.02 6.12 -4.87
N SER A 80 0.86 5.16 -4.42
CA SER A 80 1.56 4.25 -5.33
C SER A 80 0.62 3.51 -6.30
N HIS A 81 -0.63 3.31 -5.91
CA HIS A 81 -1.68 2.66 -6.71
C HIS A 81 -2.14 3.48 -7.93
N LEU A 82 -1.72 4.73 -8.07
CA LEU A 82 -1.99 5.58 -9.24
C LEU A 82 -0.92 5.46 -10.33
N LEU A 83 0.15 4.73 -10.08
CA LEU A 83 1.16 4.43 -11.10
C LEU A 83 0.70 3.27 -12.01
N ASP A 84 1.31 3.15 -13.18
CA ASP A 84 1.10 1.99 -14.07
C ASP A 84 1.79 0.75 -13.49
N LEU A 85 0.99 -0.17 -12.95
CA LEU A 85 1.42 -1.34 -12.19
C LEU A 85 0.62 -2.59 -12.60
N HIS A 86 1.05 -3.75 -12.11
CA HIS A 86 0.37 -5.03 -12.38
C HIS A 86 -0.68 -5.39 -11.33
N GLY A 87 -0.60 -4.81 -10.13
CA GLY A 87 -1.55 -5.07 -9.06
C GLY A 87 -1.24 -4.36 -7.76
N ILE A 88 -2.14 -4.46 -6.80
CA ILE A 88 -2.08 -3.75 -5.51
C ILE A 88 -2.17 -4.75 -4.37
N VAL A 89 -1.14 -4.76 -3.53
CA VAL A 89 -1.14 -5.43 -2.22
C VAL A 89 -1.68 -4.43 -1.21
N LEU A 90 -2.92 -4.60 -0.77
CA LEU A 90 -3.56 -3.75 0.22
C LEU A 90 -3.46 -4.38 1.60
N LEU A 91 -2.67 -3.79 2.49
CA LEU A 91 -2.55 -4.25 3.87
C LEU A 91 -3.59 -3.61 4.76
N ARG A 92 -4.28 -4.45 5.52
CA ARG A 92 -5.25 -4.05 6.54
C ARG A 92 -4.80 -4.58 7.90
N CYS A 93 -5.10 -3.84 8.95
CA CYS A 93 -4.77 -4.23 10.31
C CYS A 93 -5.88 -3.78 11.26
N HIS A 94 -6.16 -4.58 12.31
CA HIS A 94 -7.16 -4.19 13.29
C HIS A 94 -6.88 -2.79 13.85
N PRO A 95 -7.90 -1.89 13.95
CA PRO A 95 -7.71 -0.50 14.39
C PRO A 95 -6.99 -0.36 15.74
N ASP A 96 -7.26 -1.23 16.73
CA ASP A 96 -6.58 -1.22 18.02
C ASP A 96 -5.07 -1.49 17.89
N ALA A 97 -4.70 -2.41 17.00
CA ALA A 97 -3.28 -2.68 16.72
C ALA A 97 -2.61 -1.52 15.98
N VAL A 98 -3.32 -0.86 15.06
CA VAL A 98 -2.84 0.36 14.38
C VAL A 98 -2.58 1.46 15.41
N ALA A 99 -3.57 1.73 16.31
CA ALA A 99 -3.44 2.72 17.39
C ALA A 99 -2.17 2.47 18.22
N SER A 100 -2.04 1.26 18.76
CA SER A 100 -0.90 0.86 19.61
C SER A 100 0.45 1.04 18.90
N ARG A 101 0.53 0.65 17.62
CA ARG A 101 1.77 0.75 16.83
C ARG A 101 2.14 2.20 16.52
N LEU A 102 1.16 3.07 16.25
CA LEU A 102 1.39 4.48 15.97
C LEU A 102 1.79 5.26 17.23
N GLU A 103 1.13 4.98 18.36
CA GLU A 103 1.49 5.53 19.68
C GLU A 103 2.94 5.16 20.06
N ALA A 104 3.31 3.89 19.89
CA ALA A 104 4.68 3.41 20.14
C ALA A 104 5.73 4.10 19.25
N ARG A 105 5.32 4.62 18.07
CA ARG A 105 6.18 5.42 17.17
C ARG A 105 6.19 6.91 17.51
N GLY A 106 5.48 7.35 18.55
CA GLY A 106 5.42 8.73 18.98
C GLY A 106 4.51 9.65 18.15
N TYR A 107 3.54 9.08 17.42
CA TYR A 107 2.55 9.88 16.72
C TYR A 107 1.62 10.59 17.71
N GLY A 108 1.30 11.86 17.44
CA GLY A 108 0.33 12.62 18.24
C GLY A 108 -1.08 12.02 18.14
N SER A 109 -1.88 12.19 19.19
CA SER A 109 -3.21 11.57 19.33
C SER A 109 -4.15 11.86 18.14
N THR A 110 -4.16 13.10 17.64
CA THR A 110 -4.99 13.47 16.47
C THR A 110 -4.61 12.66 15.22
N LYS A 111 -3.31 12.48 14.99
CA LYS A 111 -2.82 11.71 13.83
C LYS A 111 -3.09 10.21 14.02
N VAL A 112 -2.96 9.69 15.24
CA VAL A 112 -3.34 8.31 15.56
C VAL A 112 -4.81 8.09 15.27
N GLN A 113 -5.69 8.94 15.80
CA GLN A 113 -7.13 8.85 15.62
C GLN A 113 -7.52 8.89 14.14
N ALA A 114 -6.99 9.82 13.36
CA ALA A 114 -7.29 9.94 11.93
C ALA A 114 -6.92 8.66 11.15
N ASN A 115 -5.76 8.05 11.44
CA ASN A 115 -5.37 6.79 10.80
C ASN A 115 -6.23 5.61 11.23
N VAL A 116 -6.62 5.55 12.52
CA VAL A 116 -7.52 4.52 13.06
C VAL A 116 -8.90 4.61 12.42
N GLU A 117 -9.47 5.81 12.31
CA GLU A 117 -10.75 6.05 11.65
C GLU A 117 -10.72 5.68 10.17
N TRP A 118 -9.64 6.05 9.46
CA TRP A 118 -9.44 5.68 8.06
C TRP A 118 -9.40 4.16 7.86
N GLU A 119 -8.70 3.45 8.75
CA GLU A 119 -8.64 1.99 8.72
C GLU A 119 -10.00 1.36 9.03
N LEU A 120 -10.70 1.89 10.05
CA LEU A 120 -12.00 1.41 10.50
C LEU A 120 -13.06 1.46 9.39
N VAL A 121 -13.09 2.54 8.61
CA VAL A 121 -14.06 2.74 7.52
C VAL A 121 -13.60 2.18 6.18
N ALA A 122 -12.54 1.40 6.16
CA ALA A 122 -11.96 0.87 4.91
C ALA A 122 -11.63 1.97 3.88
N GLY A 123 -11.06 3.10 4.35
CA GLY A 123 -10.81 4.29 3.54
C GLY A 123 -10.00 4.03 2.26
N HIS A 124 -9.04 3.09 2.29
CA HIS A 124 -8.30 2.70 1.09
C HIS A 124 -9.17 2.06 0.00
N TRP A 125 -10.18 1.26 0.39
CA TRP A 125 -11.13 0.73 -0.58
C TRP A 125 -11.99 1.83 -1.20
N SER A 126 -12.42 2.80 -0.38
CA SER A 126 -13.15 3.97 -0.85
C SER A 126 -12.32 4.78 -1.85
N GLU A 127 -11.04 4.99 -1.56
CA GLU A 127 -10.10 5.70 -2.43
C GLU A 127 -9.89 4.95 -3.76
N LEU A 128 -9.66 3.63 -3.73
CA LEU A 128 -9.52 2.83 -4.94
C LEU A 128 -10.77 2.89 -5.83
N LEU A 129 -11.97 2.86 -5.21
CA LEU A 129 -13.24 2.99 -5.93
C LEU A 129 -13.44 4.39 -6.51
N GLU A 130 -13.08 5.44 -5.77
CA GLU A 130 -13.18 6.83 -6.21
C GLU A 130 -12.28 7.12 -7.43
N PHE A 131 -11.07 6.55 -7.44
CA PHE A 131 -10.16 6.66 -8.57
C PHE A 131 -10.44 5.65 -9.70
N GLU A 132 -11.48 4.84 -9.58
CA GLU A 132 -11.88 3.83 -10.58
C GLU A 132 -10.70 2.93 -11.00
N ILE A 133 -9.90 2.48 -10.02
CA ILE A 133 -8.68 1.69 -10.26
C ILE A 133 -9.03 0.35 -10.94
N ASP A 134 -8.53 0.13 -12.15
CA ASP A 134 -8.73 -1.11 -12.92
C ASP A 134 -7.48 -2.00 -12.88
N LEU A 135 -7.06 -2.36 -11.65
CA LEU A 135 -5.94 -3.25 -11.38
C LEU A 135 -6.35 -4.36 -10.41
N PRO A 136 -5.74 -5.54 -10.51
CA PRO A 136 -5.90 -6.57 -9.50
C PRO A 136 -5.54 -6.04 -8.11
N VAL A 137 -6.49 -6.09 -7.17
CA VAL A 137 -6.28 -5.74 -5.76
C VAL A 137 -6.45 -6.99 -4.91
N LYS A 138 -5.52 -7.26 -4.01
CA LYS A 138 -5.70 -8.28 -2.98
C LYS A 138 -5.44 -7.70 -1.61
N GLU A 139 -6.43 -7.87 -0.73
CA GLU A 139 -6.36 -7.48 0.67
C GLU A 139 -5.65 -8.56 1.49
N PHE A 140 -4.78 -8.13 2.40
CA PHE A 140 -4.07 -8.99 3.35
C PHE A 140 -4.20 -8.42 4.76
N VAL A 141 -4.66 -9.24 5.70
CA VAL A 141 -4.81 -8.85 7.10
C VAL A 141 -3.53 -9.16 7.87
N THR A 142 -2.94 -8.13 8.46
CA THR A 142 -1.64 -8.21 9.16
C THR A 142 -1.75 -8.33 10.67
N THR A 143 -2.96 -8.33 11.23
CA THR A 143 -3.18 -8.36 12.68
C THR A 143 -2.63 -9.63 13.32
N SER A 144 -2.90 -10.76 12.69
CA SER A 144 -2.61 -12.10 13.22
C SER A 144 -1.82 -12.99 12.27
N THR A 145 -1.31 -12.44 11.15
CA THR A 145 -0.54 -13.19 10.17
C THR A 145 0.93 -12.79 10.25
N GLU A 146 1.81 -13.77 10.30
CA GLU A 146 3.24 -13.53 10.32
C GLU A 146 3.71 -12.92 9.00
N PRO A 147 4.66 -11.97 9.03
CA PRO A 147 5.11 -11.27 7.81
C PRO A 147 5.67 -12.18 6.72
N GLU A 148 6.34 -13.26 7.12
CA GLU A 148 6.88 -14.27 6.21
C GLU A 148 5.78 -15.04 5.50
N ASP A 149 4.69 -15.37 6.19
CA ASP A 149 3.52 -16.03 5.61
C ASP A 149 2.80 -15.10 4.64
N LEU A 150 2.66 -13.82 5.00
CA LEU A 150 2.13 -12.80 4.08
C LEU A 150 2.96 -12.68 2.80
N ALA A 151 4.29 -12.69 2.92
CA ALA A 151 5.17 -12.64 1.76
C ALA A 151 4.97 -13.87 0.84
N LEU A 152 4.79 -15.05 1.43
CA LEU A 152 4.48 -16.27 0.68
C LEU A 152 3.11 -16.18 -0.03
N GLU A 153 2.10 -15.63 0.64
CA GLU A 153 0.77 -15.41 0.05
C GLU A 153 0.80 -14.42 -1.11
N VAL A 154 1.60 -13.36 -1.02
CA VAL A 154 1.81 -12.40 -2.12
C VAL A 154 2.47 -13.11 -3.30
N GLU A 155 3.53 -13.89 -3.06
CA GLU A 155 4.20 -14.64 -4.14
C GLU A 155 3.28 -15.69 -4.78
N ALA A 156 2.45 -16.36 -4.00
CA ALA A 156 1.47 -17.30 -4.53
C ALA A 156 0.44 -16.58 -5.43
N TRP A 157 -0.07 -15.42 -4.98
CA TRP A 157 -1.00 -14.62 -5.77
C TRP A 157 -0.41 -14.16 -7.10
N VAL A 158 0.86 -13.71 -7.10
CA VAL A 158 1.59 -13.35 -8.33
C VAL A 158 1.79 -14.57 -9.23
N LYS A 159 2.21 -15.70 -8.67
CA LYS A 159 2.42 -16.96 -9.42
C LYS A 159 1.15 -17.44 -10.09
N ASP A 160 -0.01 -17.22 -9.46
CA ASP A 160 -1.33 -17.59 -9.97
C ASP A 160 -1.86 -16.59 -11.02
N GLY A 161 -1.08 -15.56 -11.39
CA GLY A 161 -1.44 -14.56 -12.40
C GLY A 161 -2.33 -13.45 -11.88
N LEU A 162 -2.19 -13.08 -10.60
CA LEU A 162 -2.94 -11.99 -9.96
C LEU A 162 -4.47 -12.14 -10.09
N PRO A 163 -5.05 -13.29 -9.75
CA PRO A 163 -6.49 -13.49 -9.91
C PRO A 163 -7.27 -12.47 -9.08
N TRP A 164 -8.28 -11.87 -9.71
CA TRP A 164 -9.21 -10.92 -9.08
C TRP A 164 -10.60 -10.98 -9.73
N LYS A 165 -11.59 -10.33 -9.10
CA LYS A 165 -12.99 -10.37 -9.52
C LYS A 165 -13.54 -9.02 -9.99
N GLY A 166 -12.66 -8.04 -10.15
CA GLY A 166 -13.02 -6.63 -10.32
C GLY A 166 -13.11 -5.89 -8.98
N LEU A 167 -12.94 -4.58 -9.04
CA LEU A 167 -12.75 -3.73 -7.86
C LEU A 167 -13.96 -3.76 -6.92
N GLU A 168 -15.17 -3.57 -7.43
CA GLU A 168 -16.40 -3.58 -6.63
C GLU A 168 -16.61 -4.93 -5.91
N ALA A 169 -16.42 -6.05 -6.62
CA ALA A 169 -16.59 -7.38 -6.03
C ALA A 169 -15.52 -7.69 -4.97
N GLN A 170 -14.32 -7.15 -5.13
CA GLN A 170 -13.27 -7.26 -4.12
C GLN A 170 -13.57 -6.39 -2.90
N ALA A 171 -14.02 -5.14 -3.11
CA ALA A 171 -14.38 -4.22 -2.03
C ALA A 171 -15.53 -4.73 -1.15
N VAL A 172 -16.52 -5.42 -1.74
CA VAL A 172 -17.60 -6.09 -0.97
C VAL A 172 -17.06 -7.17 -0.03
N GLY A 173 -15.95 -7.81 -0.40
CA GLY A 173 -15.27 -8.82 0.43
C GLY A 173 -14.24 -8.27 1.41
N ALA A 174 -14.09 -6.94 1.50
CA ALA A 174 -13.13 -6.30 2.41
C ALA A 174 -13.44 -6.62 3.87
N VAL A 175 -12.39 -6.70 4.70
CA VAL A 175 -12.58 -6.87 6.14
C VAL A 175 -13.36 -5.69 6.73
N ASP A 176 -14.37 -6.01 7.52
CA ASP A 176 -15.26 -5.05 8.18
C ASP A 176 -14.92 -4.96 9.68
N TRP A 177 -14.03 -4.03 10.02
CA TRP A 177 -13.61 -3.81 11.40
C TRP A 177 -14.71 -3.29 12.32
N LEU A 178 -15.83 -2.74 11.77
CA LEU A 178 -16.95 -2.30 12.58
C LEU A 178 -17.70 -3.48 13.23
N ASN A 179 -17.63 -4.66 12.61
CA ASN A 179 -18.25 -5.88 13.09
C ASN A 179 -17.27 -6.86 13.74
N GLU A 180 -15.98 -6.55 13.76
CA GLU A 180 -14.98 -7.35 14.46
C GLU A 180 -14.89 -6.93 15.94
N PRO A 181 -14.68 -7.88 16.87
CA PRO A 181 -14.49 -7.54 18.28
C PRO A 181 -13.17 -6.82 18.50
N SER A 182 -13.11 -5.94 19.51
CA SER A 182 -11.85 -5.33 19.98
C SER A 182 -10.82 -6.40 20.37
N LEU A 183 -9.54 -6.06 20.19
CA LEU A 183 -8.41 -6.93 20.53
C LEU A 183 -8.16 -7.00 22.03
#